data_67d3ecbe7550099a5f938159969e8531
#
_entry.id   67d3ecbe7550099a5f938159969e8531
#
_cell.length_a   1.000
_cell.length_b   1.000
_cell.length_c   1.000
_cell.angle_alpha   90.00
_cell.angle_beta   90.00
_cell.angle_gamma   90.00
#
_symmetry.space_group_name_H-M   'P 1'
#
loop_
_entity.id
_entity.type
_entity.pdbx_description
1 polymer ?
#
loop_
_entity_poly.entity_id
_entity_poly.type
_entity_poly.pdbx_seq_one_letter_code
_entity_poly.pdbx_strand_id
1 'polypeptide(L)'
;MSTIVKEAIRKLSIECPYKILKIEDIKLTNKPNEHGYLYVKCLIDDSINIKYSIEASTNDNIILYEILEDENKTIEKNRLFNGIIENLITTNIDGVYYLEIEALTSSCLLDVEQKSRSFQDEKMSYDDVIYEILKDYKGFGFGQCMSMPKRIEKPIFQYKETDYE
;
A
#
# COMPACT_ATOMS: atom_id res chain seq x y z
N MET A 1 10.80 -15.25 39.55
CA MET A 1 11.08 -14.10 38.66
C MET A 1 9.81 -13.80 37.92
N SER A 2 9.12 -12.69 38.26
CA SER A 2 7.93 -12.25 37.53
C SER A 2 8.37 -11.53 36.26
N THR A 3 8.00 -12.07 35.11
CA THR A 3 8.19 -11.40 33.83
C THR A 3 7.25 -10.20 33.80
N ILE A 4 7.78 -9.00 33.88
CA ILE A 4 7.00 -7.78 33.66
C ILE A 4 6.72 -7.72 32.17
N VAL A 5 5.47 -7.98 31.80
CA VAL A 5 4.99 -7.74 30.43
C VAL A 5 4.89 -6.21 30.28
N LYS A 6 5.80 -5.62 29.52
CA LYS A 6 5.72 -4.21 29.16
C LYS A 6 4.59 -4.01 28.17
N GLU A 7 3.57 -3.28 28.57
CA GLU A 7 2.49 -2.87 27.66
C GLU A 7 2.98 -1.73 26.77
N ALA A 8 3.20 -2.01 25.49
CA ALA A 8 3.41 -0.98 24.48
C ALA A 8 2.08 -0.41 24.01
N ILE A 9 1.95 0.91 23.97
CA ILE A 9 0.77 1.56 23.41
C ILE A 9 0.89 1.47 21.88
N ARG A 10 -0.12 0.85 21.24
CA ARG A 10 -0.23 0.74 19.79
C ARG A 10 -1.23 1.78 19.28
N LYS A 11 -0.79 2.59 18.33
CA LYS A 11 -1.64 3.57 17.64
C LYS A 11 -1.56 3.35 16.14
N LEU A 12 -2.65 3.61 15.42
CA LEU A 12 -2.66 3.64 13.97
C LEU A 12 -2.57 5.09 13.49
N SER A 13 -1.81 5.32 12.44
CA SER A 13 -1.67 6.62 11.78
C SER A 13 -1.78 6.45 10.27
N ILE A 14 -2.53 7.35 9.64
CA ILE A 14 -2.72 7.37 8.19
C ILE A 14 -2.08 8.65 7.66
N GLU A 15 -1.28 8.49 6.61
CA GLU A 15 -0.77 9.58 5.78
C GLU A 15 -1.50 9.54 4.43
N CYS A 16 -2.28 10.56 4.13
CA CYS A 16 -2.99 10.76 2.87
C CYS A 16 -3.24 12.27 2.68
N PRO A 17 -3.67 12.72 1.49
CA PRO A 17 -3.96 14.14 1.24
C PRO A 17 -5.15 14.68 2.02
N TYR A 18 -5.96 13.82 2.63
CA TYR A 18 -7.20 14.18 3.30
C TYR A 18 -7.00 14.40 4.79
N LYS A 19 -7.64 15.45 5.33
CA LYS A 19 -7.61 15.74 6.77
C LYS A 19 -8.58 14.83 7.51
N ILE A 20 -8.05 13.83 8.18
CA ILE A 20 -8.78 12.89 9.01
C ILE A 20 -8.79 13.41 10.45
N LEU A 21 -9.97 13.49 11.08
CA LEU A 21 -10.12 13.82 12.49
C LEU A 21 -9.98 12.59 13.38
N LYS A 22 -10.64 11.49 12.99
CA LYS A 22 -10.64 10.24 13.74
C LYS A 22 -10.91 9.06 12.81
N ILE A 23 -10.20 7.97 13.02
CA ILE A 23 -10.47 6.69 12.36
C ILE A 23 -11.59 5.99 13.16
N GLU A 24 -12.67 5.60 12.49
CA GLU A 24 -13.81 4.87 13.08
C GLU A 24 -13.75 3.38 12.79
N ASP A 25 -13.37 3.01 11.57
CA ASP A 25 -13.20 1.61 11.16
C ASP A 25 -12.03 1.49 10.20
N ILE A 26 -11.35 0.35 10.27
CA ILE A 26 -10.23 0.03 9.39
C ILE A 26 -10.18 -1.47 9.13
N LYS A 27 -10.02 -1.84 7.86
CA LYS A 27 -9.82 -3.22 7.43
C LYS A 27 -8.64 -3.30 6.50
N LEU A 28 -7.68 -4.12 6.85
CA LEU A 28 -6.51 -4.42 6.01
C LEU A 28 -6.56 -5.91 5.63
N THR A 29 -6.53 -6.17 4.34
CA THR A 29 -6.53 -7.54 3.81
C THR A 29 -5.32 -7.72 2.92
N ASN A 30 -4.50 -8.72 3.25
CA ASN A 30 -3.38 -9.13 2.41
C ASN A 30 -3.51 -10.64 2.15
N LYS A 31 -3.51 -11.02 0.89
CA LYS A 31 -3.49 -12.42 0.47
C LYS A 31 -2.32 -12.67 -0.47
N PRO A 32 -1.76 -13.88 -0.46
CA PRO A 32 -0.73 -14.24 -1.43
C PRO A 32 -1.26 -14.11 -2.87
N ASN A 33 -0.45 -13.56 -3.77
CA ASN A 33 -0.76 -13.36 -5.19
C ASN A 33 -2.02 -12.50 -5.48
N GLU A 34 -2.39 -11.63 -4.54
CA GLU A 34 -3.44 -10.62 -4.72
C GLU A 34 -2.89 -9.26 -4.28
N HIS A 35 -3.44 -8.18 -4.83
CA HIS A 35 -3.16 -6.85 -4.30
C HIS A 35 -3.75 -6.73 -2.90
N GLY A 36 -2.97 -6.17 -1.98
CA GLY A 36 -3.47 -5.85 -0.64
C GLY A 36 -4.56 -4.78 -0.74
N TYR A 37 -5.58 -4.90 0.10
CA TYR A 37 -6.73 -4.00 0.15
C TYR A 37 -6.82 -3.34 1.50
N LEU A 38 -7.01 -2.02 1.50
CA LEU A 38 -7.25 -1.21 2.69
C LEU A 38 -8.60 -0.50 2.56
N TYR A 39 -9.46 -0.68 3.55
CA TYR A 39 -10.66 0.12 3.77
C TYR A 39 -10.50 0.94 5.04
N VAL A 40 -10.84 2.21 4.99
CA VAL A 40 -10.85 3.13 6.13
C VAL A 40 -12.14 3.91 6.13
N LYS A 41 -12.83 3.91 7.26
CA LYS A 41 -13.91 4.86 7.55
C LYS A 41 -13.43 5.85 8.59
N CYS A 42 -13.49 7.13 8.27
CA CYS A 42 -12.99 8.17 9.14
C CYS A 42 -13.94 9.37 9.24
N LEU A 43 -13.88 10.03 10.38
CA LEU A 43 -14.58 11.28 10.63
C LEU A 43 -13.80 12.43 9.99
N ILE A 44 -14.50 13.33 9.30
CA ILE A 44 -13.94 14.54 8.70
C ILE A 44 -14.69 15.78 9.20
N ASP A 45 -14.04 16.93 9.03
CA ASP A 45 -14.63 18.24 9.38
C ASP A 45 -15.67 18.67 8.34
N ASP A 46 -16.82 19.18 8.80
CA ASP A 46 -17.92 19.66 7.96
C ASP A 46 -17.44 20.69 6.92
N SER A 47 -16.53 21.57 7.32
CA SER A 47 -15.99 22.62 6.44
C SER A 47 -15.20 22.11 5.26
N ILE A 48 -14.72 20.84 5.33
CA ILE A 48 -13.84 20.21 4.34
C ILE A 48 -14.63 19.28 3.42
N ASN A 49 -15.82 18.86 3.82
CA ASN A 49 -16.64 17.90 3.11
C ASN A 49 -16.91 18.29 1.64
N ILE A 50 -17.32 19.53 1.36
CA ILE A 50 -17.57 20.01 0.00
C ILE A 50 -16.28 19.96 -0.83
N LYS A 51 -15.15 20.29 -0.23
CA LYS A 51 -13.85 20.24 -0.89
C LYS A 51 -13.51 18.81 -1.31
N TYR A 52 -13.66 17.83 -0.43
CA TYR A 52 -13.33 16.44 -0.74
C TYR A 52 -14.27 15.80 -1.77
N SER A 53 -15.55 16.18 -1.79
CA SER A 53 -16.48 15.70 -2.83
C SER A 53 -16.19 16.24 -4.23
N ILE A 54 -15.49 17.38 -4.34
CA ILE A 54 -15.15 18.04 -5.61
C ILE A 54 -13.72 17.72 -6.03
N GLU A 55 -12.76 17.74 -5.09
CA GLU A 55 -11.33 17.62 -5.35
C GLU A 55 -10.78 16.20 -5.11
N ALA A 56 -11.61 15.28 -4.61
CA ALA A 56 -11.21 13.91 -4.35
C ALA A 56 -10.69 13.26 -5.65
N SER A 57 -9.42 12.92 -5.66
CA SER A 57 -8.79 12.24 -6.77
C SER A 57 -8.57 10.77 -6.40
N THR A 58 -9.12 9.89 -7.21
CA THR A 58 -8.61 8.52 -7.30
C THR A 58 -7.18 8.60 -7.84
N ASN A 59 -6.25 7.82 -7.34
CA ASN A 59 -4.81 7.76 -7.58
C ASN A 59 -3.94 8.53 -6.57
N ASP A 60 -4.51 9.13 -5.55
CA ASP A 60 -3.73 9.67 -4.43
C ASP A 60 -3.12 8.53 -3.59
N ASN A 61 -1.92 8.80 -3.06
CA ASN A 61 -1.25 7.84 -2.18
C ASN A 61 -1.87 7.81 -0.78
N ILE A 62 -1.93 6.62 -0.20
CA ILE A 62 -2.28 6.40 1.20
C ILE A 62 -1.29 5.44 1.85
N ILE A 63 -0.82 5.80 3.05
CA ILE A 63 0.09 4.97 3.83
C ILE A 63 -0.52 4.77 5.22
N LEU A 64 -0.58 3.52 5.65
CA LEU A 64 -0.98 3.15 7.01
C LEU A 64 0.24 2.74 7.81
N TYR A 65 0.38 3.32 9.00
CA TYR A 65 1.43 2.99 9.95
C TYR A 65 0.86 2.46 11.27
N GLU A 66 1.57 1.52 11.86
CA GLU A 66 1.51 1.21 13.28
C GLU A 66 2.57 2.02 14.01
N ILE A 67 2.18 2.70 15.06
CA ILE A 67 3.08 3.44 15.94
C ILE A 67 3.12 2.71 17.28
N LEU A 68 4.30 2.26 17.66
CA LEU A 68 4.59 1.64 18.94
C LEU A 68 5.32 2.66 19.82
N GLU A 69 4.77 2.95 20.98
CA GLU A 69 5.37 3.84 21.97
C GLU A 69 5.71 3.01 23.22
N ASP A 70 6.98 2.92 23.56
CA ASP A 70 7.45 2.25 24.76
C ASP A 70 7.47 3.21 25.97
N GLU A 71 7.74 2.67 27.17
CA GLU A 71 7.84 3.44 28.42
C GLU A 71 8.95 4.52 28.38
N ASN A 72 9.95 4.37 27.52
CA ASN A 72 11.03 5.33 27.33
C ASN A 72 10.70 6.40 26.30
N LYS A 73 9.46 6.44 25.79
CA LYS A 73 9.02 7.29 24.68
C LYS A 73 9.79 7.07 23.38
N THR A 74 10.38 5.89 23.20
CA THR A 74 10.90 5.48 21.91
C THR A 74 9.73 5.23 20.99
N ILE A 75 9.70 5.90 19.85
CA ILE A 75 8.63 5.76 18.85
C ILE A 75 9.17 4.89 17.72
N GLU A 76 8.57 3.73 17.55
CA GLU A 76 8.79 2.87 16.39
C GLU A 76 7.61 3.01 15.43
N LYS A 77 7.89 3.34 14.16
CA LYS A 77 6.89 3.56 13.13
C LYS A 77 7.01 2.47 12.08
N ASN A 78 6.09 1.51 12.11
CA ASN A 78 6.05 0.37 11.20
C ASN A 78 5.02 0.60 10.10
N ARG A 79 5.42 0.55 8.83
CA ARG A 79 4.52 0.68 7.70
C ARG A 79 3.77 -0.63 7.48
N LEU A 80 2.44 -0.60 7.65
CA LEU A 80 1.56 -1.75 7.45
C LEU A 80 0.99 -1.82 6.02
N PHE A 81 0.78 -0.66 5.38
CA PHE A 81 0.23 -0.56 4.03
C PHE A 81 0.80 0.65 3.31
N ASN A 82 1.00 0.51 2.02
CA ASN A 82 1.32 1.60 1.11
C ASN A 82 0.60 1.34 -0.22
N GLY A 83 -0.25 2.27 -0.63
CA GLY A 83 -1.11 2.04 -1.77
C GLY A 83 -1.68 3.30 -2.38
N ILE A 84 -2.58 3.08 -3.30
CA ILE A 84 -3.25 4.10 -4.09
C ILE A 84 -4.74 4.02 -3.82
N ILE A 85 -5.35 5.18 -3.62
CA ILE A 85 -6.78 5.31 -3.39
C ILE A 85 -7.51 5.02 -4.70
N GLU A 86 -8.39 4.02 -4.66
CA GLU A 86 -9.22 3.62 -5.77
C GLU A 86 -10.60 4.26 -5.70
N ASN A 87 -11.16 4.37 -4.49
CA ASN A 87 -12.49 4.89 -4.27
C ASN A 87 -12.59 5.77 -3.03
N LEU A 88 -13.38 6.84 -3.13
CA LEU A 88 -13.66 7.78 -2.06
C LEU A 88 -15.16 8.05 -2.00
N ILE A 89 -15.75 7.81 -0.85
CA ILE A 89 -17.19 8.02 -0.62
C ILE A 89 -17.35 8.94 0.59
N THR A 90 -18.05 10.05 0.40
CA THR A 90 -18.43 10.92 1.50
C THR A 90 -19.88 10.64 1.89
N THR A 91 -20.12 10.37 3.16
CA THR A 91 -21.45 10.12 3.72
C THR A 91 -21.77 11.09 4.86
N ASN A 92 -23.05 11.44 4.98
CA ASN A 92 -23.57 12.22 6.10
C ASN A 92 -24.59 11.35 6.86
N ILE A 93 -24.33 11.13 8.14
CA ILE A 93 -25.23 10.39 9.03
C ILE A 93 -25.53 11.28 10.22
N ASP A 94 -26.78 11.70 10.36
CA ASP A 94 -27.27 12.56 11.46
C ASP A 94 -26.45 13.85 11.65
N GLY A 95 -26.00 14.47 10.54
CA GLY A 95 -25.19 15.70 10.56
C GLY A 95 -23.69 15.46 10.77
N VAL A 96 -23.26 14.23 10.89
CA VAL A 96 -21.83 13.85 11.01
C VAL A 96 -21.31 13.38 9.66
N TYR A 97 -20.19 13.95 9.22
CA TYR A 97 -19.58 13.63 7.93
C TYR A 97 -18.49 12.59 8.08
N TYR A 98 -18.58 11.57 7.24
CA TYR A 98 -17.59 10.49 7.14
C TYR A 98 -16.98 10.46 5.75
N LEU A 99 -15.71 10.11 5.70
CA LEU A 99 -15.00 9.75 4.48
C LEU A 99 -14.67 8.26 4.55
N GLU A 100 -15.12 7.52 3.55
CA GLU A 100 -14.76 6.13 3.34
C GLU A 100 -13.75 6.06 2.21
N ILE A 101 -12.61 5.43 2.47
CA ILE A 101 -11.47 5.33 1.57
C ILE A 101 -11.24 3.85 1.28
N GLU A 102 -11.23 3.49 0.01
CA GLU A 102 -10.82 2.18 -0.47
C GLU A 102 -9.53 2.33 -1.26
N ALA A 103 -8.54 1.50 -0.96
CA ALA A 103 -7.23 1.56 -1.59
C ALA A 103 -6.65 0.18 -1.86
N LEU A 104 -5.90 0.07 -2.95
CA LEU A 104 -5.10 -1.10 -3.28
C LEU A 104 -3.62 -0.82 -3.02
N THR A 105 -2.85 -1.87 -2.71
CA THR A 105 -1.39 -1.71 -2.65
C THR A 105 -0.85 -1.17 -3.97
N SER A 106 0.25 -0.42 -3.91
CA SER A 106 0.84 0.19 -5.12
C SER A 106 1.20 -0.83 -6.21
N SER A 107 1.26 -2.12 -5.87
CA SER A 107 1.41 -3.20 -6.86
C SER A 107 0.31 -3.23 -7.92
N CYS A 108 -0.87 -2.64 -7.67
CA CYS A 108 -1.93 -2.50 -8.68
C CYS A 108 -1.47 -1.72 -9.92
N LEU A 109 -0.46 -0.85 -9.80
CA LEU A 109 0.12 -0.15 -10.95
C LEU A 109 0.81 -1.08 -11.95
N LEU A 110 1.26 -2.25 -11.50
CA LEU A 110 1.87 -3.26 -12.38
C LEU A 110 0.84 -3.93 -13.29
N ASP A 111 -0.45 -3.80 -12.95
CA ASP A 111 -1.58 -4.41 -13.68
C ASP A 111 -2.23 -3.49 -14.70
N VAL A 112 -1.76 -2.25 -14.82
CA VAL A 112 -2.41 -1.23 -15.67
C VAL A 112 -2.15 -1.44 -17.15
N GLU A 113 -0.95 -1.90 -17.53
CA GLU A 113 -0.52 -1.96 -18.91
C GLU A 113 0.00 -3.35 -19.30
N GLN A 114 -0.56 -3.90 -20.39
CA GLN A 114 -0.04 -5.14 -20.98
C GLN A 114 1.21 -4.84 -21.81
N LYS A 115 2.26 -5.60 -21.58
CA LYS A 115 3.54 -5.47 -22.27
C LYS A 115 3.93 -6.74 -23.02
N SER A 116 4.83 -6.60 -23.97
CA SER A 116 5.45 -7.73 -24.66
C SER A 116 6.95 -7.51 -24.70
N ARG A 117 7.69 -8.37 -24.00
CA ARG A 117 9.15 -8.31 -23.92
C ARG A 117 9.75 -9.69 -23.68
N SER A 118 11.05 -9.81 -23.85
CA SER A 118 11.75 -11.06 -23.58
C SER A 118 13.07 -10.81 -22.88
N PHE A 119 13.43 -11.70 -21.97
CA PHE A 119 14.71 -11.72 -21.28
C PHE A 119 15.40 -13.02 -21.67
N GLN A 120 16.47 -12.93 -22.49
CA GLN A 120 17.12 -14.09 -23.12
C GLN A 120 18.59 -14.23 -22.73
N ASP A 121 19.15 -13.26 -21.99
CA ASP A 121 20.54 -13.34 -21.55
C ASP A 121 20.67 -14.30 -20.37
N GLU A 122 21.26 -15.48 -20.60
CA GLU A 122 21.52 -16.49 -19.59
C GLU A 122 22.41 -16.02 -18.42
N LYS A 123 23.04 -14.84 -18.55
CA LYS A 123 23.83 -14.24 -17.47
C LYS A 123 22.98 -13.40 -16.52
N MET A 124 21.77 -13.00 -16.93
CA MET A 124 20.84 -12.26 -16.07
C MET A 124 20.42 -13.11 -14.88
N SER A 125 20.28 -12.46 -13.75
CA SER A 125 19.60 -13.02 -12.58
C SER A 125 18.11 -12.70 -12.64
N TYR A 126 17.30 -13.39 -11.84
CA TYR A 126 15.89 -13.01 -11.65
C TYR A 126 15.76 -11.59 -11.07
N ASP A 127 16.69 -11.19 -10.19
CA ASP A 127 16.73 -9.84 -9.66
C ASP A 127 16.93 -8.79 -10.76
N ASP A 128 17.81 -9.08 -11.75
CA ASP A 128 18.00 -8.18 -12.90
C ASP A 128 16.75 -8.05 -13.75
N VAL A 129 16.01 -9.16 -13.96
CA VAL A 129 14.72 -9.15 -14.67
C VAL A 129 13.69 -8.28 -13.93
N ILE A 130 13.55 -8.48 -12.64
CA ILE A 130 12.63 -7.69 -11.80
C ILE A 130 13.05 -6.21 -11.83
N TYR A 131 14.35 -5.92 -11.77
CA TYR A 131 14.87 -4.56 -11.86
C TYR A 131 14.50 -3.90 -13.20
N GLU A 132 14.67 -4.63 -14.31
CA GLU A 132 14.30 -4.14 -15.64
C GLU A 132 12.79 -3.88 -15.77
N ILE A 133 11.97 -4.67 -15.09
CA ILE A 133 10.52 -4.46 -15.01
C ILE A 133 10.20 -3.21 -14.19
N LEU A 134 10.76 -3.11 -13.00
CA LEU A 134 10.40 -2.07 -12.03
C LEU A 134 10.99 -0.68 -12.34
N LYS A 135 11.98 -0.57 -13.23
CA LYS A 135 12.56 0.75 -13.58
C LYS A 135 11.55 1.72 -14.19
N ASP A 136 10.49 1.20 -14.81
CA ASP A 136 9.40 2.00 -15.38
C ASP A 136 8.47 2.57 -14.30
N TYR A 137 8.55 2.05 -13.06
CA TYR A 137 7.67 2.39 -11.95
C TYR A 137 8.43 3.13 -10.84
N LYS A 138 8.12 4.41 -10.65
CA LYS A 138 8.79 5.23 -9.63
C LYS A 138 8.38 4.80 -8.21
N GLY A 139 9.37 4.64 -7.34
CA GLY A 139 9.14 4.35 -5.93
C GLY A 139 8.92 2.88 -5.59
N PHE A 140 9.02 1.98 -6.57
CA PHE A 140 9.00 0.55 -6.34
C PHE A 140 10.37 0.03 -5.91
N GLY A 141 10.34 -0.96 -5.05
CA GLY A 141 11.49 -1.76 -4.67
C GLY A 141 11.03 -3.17 -4.37
N PHE A 142 11.94 -4.12 -4.40
CA PHE A 142 11.65 -5.50 -4.04
C PHE A 142 12.62 -6.00 -2.98
N GLY A 143 12.15 -6.93 -2.16
CA GLY A 143 12.98 -7.63 -1.19
C GLY A 143 13.72 -8.80 -1.84
N GLN A 144 14.95 -9.07 -1.40
CA GLN A 144 15.66 -10.25 -1.85
C GLN A 144 14.93 -11.53 -1.46
N CYS A 145 14.69 -12.41 -2.44
CA CYS A 145 14.22 -13.77 -2.19
C CYS A 145 15.42 -14.73 -2.19
N MET A 146 15.82 -15.19 -1.00
CA MET A 146 16.98 -16.10 -0.86
C MET A 146 16.80 -17.47 -1.53
N SER A 147 15.58 -17.85 -1.88
CA SER A 147 15.26 -19.14 -2.49
C SER A 147 15.25 -19.11 -4.02
N MET A 148 15.42 -17.96 -4.66
CA MET A 148 15.45 -17.87 -6.11
C MET A 148 16.81 -18.33 -6.66
N PRO A 149 16.83 -19.04 -7.82
CA PRO A 149 18.06 -19.31 -8.54
C PRO A 149 18.79 -18.00 -8.89
N LYS A 150 20.12 -18.00 -8.83
CA LYS A 150 20.91 -16.80 -9.09
C LYS A 150 20.86 -16.33 -10.55
N ARG A 151 20.45 -17.19 -11.48
CA ARG A 151 20.37 -16.88 -12.91
C ARG A 151 19.10 -17.46 -13.50
N ILE A 152 18.61 -16.84 -14.56
CA ILE A 152 17.50 -17.38 -15.33
C ILE A 152 17.96 -18.69 -16.00
N GLU A 153 17.21 -19.75 -15.79
CA GLU A 153 17.51 -21.07 -16.37
C GLU A 153 16.99 -21.23 -17.80
N LYS A 154 16.01 -20.43 -18.16
CA LYS A 154 15.36 -20.42 -19.47
C LYS A 154 14.97 -18.99 -19.83
N PRO A 155 14.90 -18.65 -21.14
CA PRO A 155 14.35 -17.38 -21.58
C PRO A 155 12.97 -17.13 -20.99
N ILE A 156 12.75 -15.90 -20.49
CA ILE A 156 11.47 -15.45 -19.96
C ILE A 156 10.79 -14.61 -21.05
N PHE A 157 9.57 -14.93 -21.37
CA PHE A 157 8.75 -14.21 -22.34
C PHE A 157 7.49 -13.70 -21.68
N GLN A 158 7.25 -12.41 -21.79
CA GLN A 158 5.99 -11.76 -21.46
C GLN A 158 5.31 -11.40 -22.79
N TYR A 159 4.09 -11.85 -23.00
CA TYR A 159 3.38 -11.59 -24.25
C TYR A 159 1.95 -11.15 -23.97
N LYS A 160 1.69 -9.85 -24.10
CA LYS A 160 0.41 -9.22 -23.77
C LYS A 160 -0.07 -9.55 -22.33
N GLU A 161 0.85 -9.56 -21.42
CA GLU A 161 0.64 -9.78 -19.99
C GLU A 161 0.97 -8.51 -19.24
N THR A 162 0.39 -8.33 -18.06
CA THR A 162 0.74 -7.23 -17.16
C THR A 162 2.08 -7.52 -16.46
N ASP A 163 2.68 -6.52 -15.85
CA ASP A 163 3.92 -6.68 -15.10
C ASP A 163 3.70 -7.37 -13.74
N TYR A 164 2.44 -7.57 -13.36
CA TYR A 164 2.06 -8.30 -12.15
C TYR A 164 1.95 -9.81 -12.37
N GLU A 165 1.57 -10.24 -13.55
CA GLU A 165 1.48 -11.66 -13.94
C GLU A 165 2.86 -12.31 -14.10
#